data_75f7c6db4064c538725507f92fe21072
#
_entry.id   75f7c6db4064c538725507f92fe21072
#
_cell.length_a   1.000
_cell.length_b   1.000
_cell.length_c   1.000
_cell.angle_alpha   90.00
_cell.angle_beta   90.00
_cell.angle_gamma   90.00
#
_symmetry.space_group_name_H-M   'P 1'
#
loop_
_entity.id
_entity.type
_entity.pdbx_description
1 polymer ?
#
loop_
_entity_poly.entity_id
_entity_poly.type
_entity_poly.pdbx_seq_one_letter_code
_entity_poly.pdbx_strand_id
1 'polypeptide(L)'
;MRERADGWLERDGVGLHYVEWNAERGAQLEPPIFLLHGLSSNARYWDRLSDRLSGRRVVALDQRAHGLTGRPPHSPRPDGGYAMPELVEDAAFVIGRLGLRRPIVGGHSWGATVALELVGTRPDLASGLVFIDGPVQSAANLFSWEEAQRIMQPPLPRFAGFEEAVAESKRNFAGAWGDDLEPFVRARVVPDAGALVLTLTAPVRLALLRGLYESQPDLLWPNVTVPAAALLALRSFARTSRFTDAGVNRLREIAPQVEVKWFDTPHDIPLYTPAGVAAEFEHIAGLAESANRSETTAG
;
A
#
# COMPACT_ATOMS: atom_id res chain seq x y z
N MET A 1 22.86 -3.05 7.20
CA MET A 1 21.39 -3.29 7.18
C MET A 1 20.87 -2.86 8.53
N ARG A 2 19.77 -2.12 8.57
CA ARG A 2 19.12 -1.71 9.80
C ARG A 2 18.37 -2.88 10.41
N GLU A 3 18.14 -2.79 11.71
CA GLU A 3 17.39 -3.79 12.44
C GLU A 3 15.97 -3.86 11.88
N ARG A 4 15.58 -5.04 11.47
CA ARG A 4 14.30 -5.39 10.91
C ARG A 4 13.84 -6.69 11.54
N ALA A 5 12.60 -6.73 11.95
CA ALA A 5 11.93 -7.89 12.52
C ALA A 5 10.71 -8.28 11.67
N ASP A 6 10.53 -9.59 11.52
CA ASP A 6 9.30 -10.16 10.99
C ASP A 6 8.41 -10.52 12.20
N GLY A 7 7.11 -10.21 12.10
CA GLY A 7 6.14 -10.49 13.15
C GLY A 7 4.82 -11.04 12.61
N TRP A 8 4.04 -11.65 13.53
CA TRP A 8 2.79 -12.31 13.19
C TRP A 8 1.70 -11.94 14.17
N LEU A 9 0.51 -11.71 13.65
CA LEU A 9 -0.73 -11.55 14.41
C LEU A 9 -1.79 -12.44 13.80
N GLU A 10 -2.77 -12.87 14.58
CA GLU A 10 -3.88 -13.67 14.07
C GLU A 10 -5.18 -12.87 14.20
N ARG A 11 -5.94 -12.79 13.10
CA ARG A 11 -7.28 -12.23 13.06
C ARG A 11 -8.20 -13.16 12.25
N ASP A 12 -9.27 -13.64 12.90
CA ASP A 12 -10.31 -14.47 12.27
C ASP A 12 -9.74 -15.71 11.52
N GLY A 13 -8.73 -16.36 12.11
CA GLY A 13 -8.06 -17.53 11.55
C GLY A 13 -7.08 -17.20 10.40
N VAL A 14 -6.81 -15.93 10.14
CA VAL A 14 -5.78 -15.47 9.20
C VAL A 14 -4.54 -15.05 9.98
N GLY A 15 -3.42 -15.74 9.75
CA GLY A 15 -2.11 -15.29 10.22
C GLY A 15 -1.66 -14.09 9.37
N LEU A 16 -1.64 -12.92 9.96
CA LEU A 16 -1.20 -11.66 9.34
C LEU A 16 0.29 -11.45 9.63
N HIS A 17 1.10 -11.49 8.58
CA HIS A 17 2.54 -11.21 8.66
C HIS A 17 2.79 -9.71 8.46
N TYR A 18 3.74 -9.18 9.20
CA TYR A 18 4.23 -7.81 9.03
C TYR A 18 5.74 -7.75 9.15
N VAL A 19 6.33 -6.74 8.57
CA VAL A 19 7.74 -6.39 8.73
C VAL A 19 7.83 -5.07 9.48
N GLU A 20 8.71 -5.02 10.47
CA GLU A 20 8.92 -3.84 11.30
C GLU A 20 10.38 -3.38 11.25
N TRP A 21 10.60 -2.08 11.13
CA TRP A 21 11.91 -1.44 11.19
C TRP A 21 11.96 -0.46 12.36
N ASN A 22 13.13 -0.36 13.00
CA ASN A 22 13.42 0.57 14.09
C ASN A 22 12.65 0.29 15.40
N ALA A 23 12.19 -0.95 15.65
CA ALA A 23 11.42 -1.32 16.84
C ALA A 23 12.14 -1.03 18.16
N GLU A 24 13.45 -1.41 18.27
CA GLU A 24 14.20 -1.34 19.51
C GLU A 24 14.75 0.04 19.87
N ARG A 25 14.88 0.93 18.91
CA ARG A 25 15.41 2.30 19.15
C ARG A 25 14.42 3.20 19.86
N GLY A 26 13.28 2.66 20.33
CA GLY A 26 12.17 3.42 20.88
C GLY A 26 11.97 4.61 19.97
N ALA A 27 11.07 4.54 19.01
CA ALA A 27 10.90 5.55 17.99
C ALA A 27 11.02 6.94 18.62
N GLN A 28 12.10 7.65 18.30
CA GLN A 28 12.36 8.99 18.88
C GLN A 28 11.44 10.03 18.26
N LEU A 29 10.86 9.69 17.11
CA LEU A 29 9.96 10.55 16.36
C LEU A 29 8.58 9.91 16.24
N GLU A 30 7.57 10.60 16.68
CA GLU A 30 6.15 10.33 16.46
C GLU A 30 5.64 11.24 15.34
N PRO A 31 4.60 10.85 14.57
CA PRO A 31 3.91 9.56 14.63
C PRO A 31 4.70 8.44 13.94
N PRO A 32 4.39 7.17 14.25
CA PRO A 32 4.93 6.02 13.52
C PRO A 32 4.35 5.95 12.10
N ILE A 33 4.89 5.07 11.26
CA ILE A 33 4.45 4.90 9.87
C ILE A 33 3.90 3.49 9.67
N PHE A 34 2.74 3.37 9.03
CA PHE A 34 2.11 2.10 8.65
C PHE A 34 1.94 2.02 7.13
N LEU A 35 2.43 0.93 6.49
CA LEU A 35 2.58 0.82 5.05
C LEU A 35 1.79 -0.36 4.47
N LEU A 36 1.09 -0.11 3.35
CA LEU A 36 0.25 -1.04 2.61
C LEU A 36 0.74 -1.15 1.14
N HIS A 37 1.20 -2.33 0.75
CA HIS A 37 1.78 -2.57 -0.58
C HIS A 37 0.73 -2.72 -1.68
N GLY A 38 1.14 -2.66 -2.96
CA GLY A 38 0.30 -2.86 -4.13
C GLY A 38 -0.14 -4.32 -4.37
N LEU A 39 -1.09 -4.52 -5.27
CA LEU A 39 -1.57 -5.85 -5.68
C LEU A 39 -0.44 -6.71 -6.24
N SER A 40 -0.33 -7.96 -5.81
CA SER A 40 0.75 -8.90 -6.15
C SER A 40 2.14 -8.50 -5.64
N SER A 41 2.21 -7.63 -4.64
CA SER A 41 3.42 -7.19 -3.96
C SER A 41 3.52 -7.82 -2.55
N ASN A 42 4.34 -7.28 -1.66
CA ASN A 42 4.48 -7.69 -0.26
C ASN A 42 5.16 -6.60 0.58
N ALA A 43 5.28 -6.80 1.90
CA ALA A 43 5.85 -5.83 2.83
C ALA A 43 7.33 -5.46 2.51
N ARG A 44 8.10 -6.36 1.87
CA ARG A 44 9.49 -6.13 1.50
C ARG A 44 9.68 -5.09 0.38
N TYR A 45 8.60 -4.73 -0.29
CA TYR A 45 8.56 -3.59 -1.23
C TYR A 45 9.02 -2.28 -0.57
N TRP A 46 8.86 -2.17 0.72
CA TRP A 46 9.14 -0.98 1.51
C TRP A 46 10.55 -0.91 2.10
N ASP A 47 11.39 -1.92 1.89
CA ASP A 47 12.74 -1.98 2.48
C ASP A 47 13.55 -0.70 2.21
N ARG A 48 13.61 -0.24 0.95
CA ARG A 48 14.36 0.97 0.57
C ARG A 48 13.81 2.25 1.18
N LEU A 49 12.50 2.37 1.27
CA LEU A 49 11.84 3.52 1.88
C LEU A 49 12.11 3.54 3.38
N SER A 50 11.92 2.39 4.04
CA SER A 50 12.10 2.26 5.50
C SER A 50 13.53 2.56 5.94
N ASP A 51 14.52 2.25 5.11
CA ASP A 51 15.92 2.65 5.35
C ASP A 51 16.13 4.17 5.38
N ARG A 52 15.24 4.94 4.76
CA ARG A 52 15.28 6.41 4.74
C ARG A 52 14.50 7.07 5.89
N LEU A 53 13.60 6.32 6.53
CA LEU A 53 12.74 6.76 7.63
C LEU A 53 13.29 6.36 9.02
N SER A 54 14.60 6.50 9.21
CA SER A 54 15.35 5.92 10.33
C SER A 54 15.03 6.45 11.72
N GLY A 55 14.33 7.56 11.82
CA GLY A 55 13.93 8.16 13.10
C GLY A 55 12.57 7.68 13.60
N ARG A 56 11.79 6.98 12.75
CA ARG A 56 10.42 6.57 13.03
C ARG A 56 10.30 5.05 13.06
N ARG A 57 9.40 4.56 13.89
CA ARG A 57 8.93 3.18 13.83
C ARG A 57 8.14 2.98 12.55
N VAL A 58 8.52 2.04 11.70
CA VAL A 58 7.87 1.74 10.44
C VAL A 58 7.37 0.31 10.47
N VAL A 59 6.11 0.09 10.13
CA VAL A 59 5.50 -1.24 10.01
C VAL A 59 4.87 -1.37 8.64
N ALA A 60 5.16 -2.46 7.93
CA ALA A 60 4.51 -2.80 6.67
C ALA A 60 3.79 -4.13 6.80
N LEU A 61 2.51 -4.16 6.43
CA LEU A 61 1.69 -5.35 6.44
C LEU A 61 1.81 -6.12 5.12
N ASP A 62 2.07 -7.43 5.19
CA ASP A 62 1.68 -8.32 4.11
C ASP A 62 0.16 -8.47 4.12
N GLN A 63 -0.53 -7.83 3.18
CA GLN A 63 -1.98 -7.85 3.12
C GLN A 63 -2.49 -9.26 2.77
N ARG A 64 -3.75 -9.58 3.06
CA ARG A 64 -4.33 -10.94 2.86
C ARG A 64 -3.89 -11.60 1.57
N ALA A 65 -3.46 -12.86 1.66
CA ALA A 65 -2.97 -13.72 0.57
C ALA A 65 -1.72 -13.21 -0.16
N HIS A 66 -1.03 -12.22 0.38
CA HIS A 66 0.24 -11.73 -0.15
C HIS A 66 1.39 -12.06 0.80
N GLY A 67 2.60 -12.10 0.25
CA GLY A 67 3.81 -12.34 1.04
C GLY A 67 3.70 -13.61 1.88
N LEU A 68 3.86 -13.47 3.18
CA LEU A 68 3.73 -14.56 4.14
C LEU A 68 2.37 -14.60 4.85
N THR A 69 1.50 -13.63 4.63
CA THR A 69 0.15 -13.61 5.19
C THR A 69 -0.72 -14.72 4.61
N GLY A 70 -1.44 -15.40 5.49
CA GLY A 70 -2.34 -16.49 5.14
C GLY A 70 -3.56 -16.06 4.31
N ARG A 71 -4.37 -17.07 3.98
CA ARG A 71 -5.66 -16.90 3.31
C ARG A 71 -6.76 -17.15 4.33
N PRO A 72 -7.94 -16.48 4.22
CA PRO A 72 -9.06 -16.79 5.07
C PRO A 72 -9.42 -18.27 4.98
N PRO A 73 -9.63 -18.96 6.12
CA PRO A 73 -10.18 -20.30 6.09
C PRO A 73 -11.62 -20.20 5.56
N HIS A 74 -12.00 -21.08 4.65
CA HIS A 74 -13.35 -21.22 4.04
C HIS A 74 -14.37 -20.15 4.44
N SER A 75 -14.24 -18.97 3.86
CA SER A 75 -15.22 -17.90 4.11
C SER A 75 -16.55 -18.26 3.44
N PRO A 76 -17.68 -18.24 4.15
CA PRO A 76 -19.00 -18.42 3.54
C PRO A 76 -19.43 -17.21 2.69
N ARG A 77 -18.65 -16.15 2.66
CA ARG A 77 -18.94 -14.93 1.91
C ARG A 77 -18.66 -15.13 0.42
N PRO A 78 -19.46 -14.55 -0.49
CA PRO A 78 -19.26 -14.64 -1.93
C PRO A 78 -17.91 -14.12 -2.40
N ASP A 79 -17.32 -13.17 -1.67
CA ASP A 79 -16.00 -12.56 -1.92
C ASP A 79 -14.84 -13.37 -1.33
N GLY A 80 -15.13 -14.51 -0.67
CA GLY A 80 -14.12 -15.34 -0.02
C GLY A 80 -13.40 -14.66 1.16
N GLY A 81 -13.91 -13.53 1.66
CA GLY A 81 -13.28 -12.74 2.72
C GLY A 81 -12.21 -11.77 2.21
N TYR A 82 -12.31 -11.34 0.96
CA TYR A 82 -11.37 -10.42 0.32
C TYR A 82 -11.98 -9.05 -0.01
N ALA A 83 -13.18 -8.73 0.48
CA ALA A 83 -13.79 -7.41 0.31
C ALA A 83 -12.97 -6.31 0.98
N MET A 84 -13.08 -5.10 0.46
CA MET A 84 -12.35 -3.92 0.97
C MET A 84 -12.52 -3.71 2.49
N PRO A 85 -13.71 -3.85 3.09
CA PRO A 85 -13.86 -3.73 4.54
C PRO A 85 -13.00 -4.72 5.35
N GLU A 86 -12.79 -5.96 4.86
CA GLU A 86 -11.94 -6.94 5.56
C GLU A 86 -10.45 -6.53 5.54
N LEU A 87 -10.00 -5.90 4.45
CA LEU A 87 -8.64 -5.39 4.33
C LEU A 87 -8.41 -4.19 5.26
N VAL A 88 -9.41 -3.33 5.35
CA VAL A 88 -9.41 -2.19 6.29
C VAL A 88 -9.37 -2.67 7.74
N GLU A 89 -10.18 -3.67 8.07
CA GLU A 89 -10.18 -4.24 9.43
C GLU A 89 -8.88 -4.98 9.76
N ASP A 90 -8.21 -5.63 8.81
CA ASP A 90 -6.87 -6.19 9.02
C ASP A 90 -5.86 -5.09 9.35
N ALA A 91 -5.86 -4.01 8.58
CA ALA A 91 -4.97 -2.87 8.82
C ALA A 91 -5.24 -2.23 10.19
N ALA A 92 -6.49 -1.97 10.51
CA ALA A 92 -6.92 -1.40 11.80
C ALA A 92 -6.53 -2.31 12.98
N PHE A 93 -6.72 -3.63 12.82
CA PHE A 93 -6.35 -4.63 13.83
C PHE A 93 -4.84 -4.61 14.08
N VAL A 94 -4.01 -4.61 13.03
CA VAL A 94 -2.54 -4.57 13.17
C VAL A 94 -2.09 -3.27 13.84
N ILE A 95 -2.63 -2.10 13.42
CA ILE A 95 -2.36 -0.81 14.05
C ILE A 95 -2.65 -0.88 15.55
N GLY A 96 -3.83 -1.37 15.93
CA GLY A 96 -4.23 -1.47 17.33
C GLY A 96 -3.39 -2.45 18.14
N ARG A 97 -3.11 -3.65 17.60
CA ARG A 97 -2.35 -4.71 18.29
C ARG A 97 -0.89 -4.35 18.51
N LEU A 98 -0.29 -3.59 17.58
CA LEU A 98 1.08 -3.12 17.70
C LEU A 98 1.21 -1.79 18.47
N GLY A 99 0.10 -1.22 18.91
CA GLY A 99 0.08 0.06 19.63
C GLY A 99 0.61 1.23 18.80
N LEU A 100 0.38 1.19 17.47
CA LEU A 100 0.77 2.31 16.60
C LEU A 100 -0.22 3.47 16.83
N ARG A 101 0.21 4.46 17.59
CA ARG A 101 -0.66 5.59 17.97
C ARG A 101 -0.83 6.54 16.79
N ARG A 102 -2.00 6.50 16.13
CA ARG A 102 -2.34 7.36 15.00
C ARG A 102 -1.19 7.49 13.98
N PRO A 103 -0.77 6.38 13.32
CA PRO A 103 0.35 6.41 12.38
C PRO A 103 0.06 7.32 11.18
N ILE A 104 1.12 7.73 10.46
CA ILE A 104 0.98 8.13 9.06
C ILE A 104 0.73 6.84 8.28
N VAL A 105 -0.42 6.74 7.63
CA VAL A 105 -0.76 5.59 6.79
C VAL A 105 -0.27 5.85 5.37
N GLY A 106 0.56 4.95 4.85
CA GLY A 106 1.05 4.99 3.49
C GLY A 106 0.55 3.80 2.68
N GLY A 107 0.16 4.03 1.43
CA GLY A 107 -0.23 2.94 0.54
C GLY A 107 0.21 3.18 -0.88
N HIS A 108 0.60 2.10 -1.59
CA HIS A 108 0.99 2.13 -2.99
C HIS A 108 -0.03 1.40 -3.87
N SER A 109 -0.44 2.01 -4.99
CA SER A 109 -1.31 1.37 -5.98
C SER A 109 -2.63 0.89 -5.35
N TRP A 110 -2.95 -0.41 -5.43
CA TRP A 110 -4.07 -1.02 -4.72
C TRP A 110 -4.01 -0.78 -3.20
N GLY A 111 -2.82 -0.84 -2.57
CA GLY A 111 -2.64 -0.51 -1.16
C GLY A 111 -2.94 0.95 -0.83
N ALA A 112 -2.82 1.87 -1.80
CA ALA A 112 -3.24 3.25 -1.63
C ALA A 112 -4.77 3.36 -1.49
N THR A 113 -5.53 2.52 -2.22
CA THR A 113 -6.98 2.43 -2.05
C THR A 113 -7.34 1.93 -0.65
N VAL A 114 -6.68 0.87 -0.16
CA VAL A 114 -6.90 0.36 1.20
C VAL A 114 -6.55 1.43 2.25
N ALA A 115 -5.47 2.18 2.05
CA ALA A 115 -5.08 3.28 2.93
C ALA A 115 -6.13 4.41 2.94
N LEU A 116 -6.65 4.79 1.76
CA LEU A 116 -7.71 5.79 1.64
C LEU A 116 -9.03 5.32 2.29
N GLU A 117 -9.43 4.07 2.07
CA GLU A 117 -10.59 3.46 2.73
C GLU A 117 -10.44 3.48 4.26
N LEU A 118 -9.26 3.09 4.78
CA LEU A 118 -8.99 3.14 6.21
C LEU A 118 -9.11 4.57 6.76
N VAL A 119 -8.42 5.53 6.17
CA VAL A 119 -8.38 6.91 6.67
C VAL A 119 -9.70 7.63 6.44
N GLY A 120 -10.37 7.40 5.30
CA GLY A 120 -11.67 8.02 4.99
C GLY A 120 -12.86 7.47 5.77
N THR A 121 -12.77 6.23 6.30
CA THR A 121 -13.82 5.61 7.12
C THR A 121 -13.49 5.60 8.62
N ARG A 122 -12.22 5.66 8.99
CA ARG A 122 -11.69 5.61 10.37
C ARG A 122 -10.62 6.69 10.59
N PRO A 123 -10.96 7.98 10.44
CA PRO A 123 -9.98 9.08 10.53
C PRO A 123 -9.32 9.20 11.91
N ASP A 124 -9.94 8.66 12.95
CA ASP A 124 -9.41 8.57 14.32
C ASP A 124 -8.17 7.67 14.42
N LEU A 125 -7.99 6.71 13.53
CA LEU A 125 -6.87 5.76 13.54
C LEU A 125 -5.58 6.28 12.91
N ALA A 126 -5.62 7.39 12.18
CA ALA A 126 -4.46 7.94 11.49
C ALA A 126 -4.20 9.40 11.85
N SER A 127 -2.97 9.86 11.74
CA SER A 127 -2.61 11.27 11.84
C SER A 127 -2.20 11.87 10.50
N GLY A 128 -2.10 11.06 9.43
CA GLY A 128 -1.83 11.52 8.08
C GLY A 128 -1.96 10.40 7.05
N LEU A 129 -2.02 10.77 5.76
CA LEU A 129 -2.13 9.86 4.64
C LEU A 129 -1.10 10.19 3.56
N VAL A 130 -0.34 9.18 3.11
CA VAL A 130 0.50 9.26 1.92
C VAL A 130 -0.01 8.26 0.89
N PHE A 131 -0.76 8.75 -0.08
CA PHE A 131 -1.40 7.97 -1.15
C PHE A 131 -0.48 7.94 -2.37
N ILE A 132 0.04 6.75 -2.75
CA ILE A 132 1.10 6.63 -3.76
C ILE A 132 0.57 5.90 -5.00
N ASP A 133 0.40 6.63 -6.08
CA ASP A 133 0.03 6.21 -7.44
C ASP A 133 -1.14 5.20 -7.49
N GLY A 134 -2.13 5.40 -6.62
CA GLY A 134 -3.40 4.69 -6.64
C GLY A 134 -4.45 5.39 -7.51
N PRO A 135 -5.63 4.78 -7.72
CA PRO A 135 -6.74 5.40 -8.43
C PRO A 135 -7.36 6.52 -7.58
N VAL A 136 -7.17 7.77 -7.99
CA VAL A 136 -7.72 8.96 -7.30
C VAL A 136 -9.23 9.13 -7.48
N GLN A 137 -9.85 8.38 -8.40
CA GLN A 137 -11.28 8.34 -8.67
C GLN A 137 -11.75 6.90 -8.85
N SER A 138 -13.06 6.67 -8.80
CA SER A 138 -13.62 5.32 -8.96
C SER A 138 -13.26 4.70 -10.31
N ALA A 139 -12.72 3.48 -10.28
CA ALA A 139 -12.45 2.70 -11.50
C ALA A 139 -13.73 2.37 -12.27
N ALA A 140 -14.85 2.21 -11.60
CA ALA A 140 -16.16 1.96 -12.22
C ALA A 140 -16.68 3.15 -13.03
N ASN A 141 -16.18 4.37 -12.79
CA ASN A 141 -16.50 5.54 -13.62
C ASN A 141 -15.70 5.56 -14.94
N LEU A 142 -14.65 4.76 -15.05
CA LEU A 142 -13.69 4.77 -16.15
C LEU A 142 -13.81 3.54 -17.05
N PHE A 143 -14.14 2.38 -16.48
CA PHE A 143 -14.12 1.09 -17.14
C PHE A 143 -15.36 0.28 -16.76
N SER A 144 -15.87 -0.53 -17.69
CA SER A 144 -16.74 -1.65 -17.32
C SER A 144 -15.95 -2.68 -16.51
N TRP A 145 -16.64 -3.56 -15.76
CA TRP A 145 -15.97 -4.63 -15.03
C TRP A 145 -15.15 -5.55 -15.94
N GLU A 146 -15.68 -5.87 -17.12
CA GLU A 146 -15.00 -6.69 -18.11
C GLU A 146 -13.72 -6.03 -18.64
N GLU A 147 -13.74 -4.72 -18.84
CA GLU A 147 -12.55 -3.95 -19.24
C GLU A 147 -11.52 -3.91 -18.12
N ALA A 148 -11.96 -3.64 -16.88
CA ALA A 148 -11.09 -3.65 -15.71
C ALA A 148 -10.39 -5.02 -15.53
N GLN A 149 -11.12 -6.13 -15.68
CA GLN A 149 -10.54 -7.47 -15.65
C GLN A 149 -9.49 -7.67 -16.74
N ARG A 150 -9.80 -7.28 -17.98
CA ARG A 150 -8.88 -7.46 -19.12
C ARG A 150 -7.57 -6.68 -18.93
N ILE A 151 -7.65 -5.47 -18.38
CA ILE A 151 -6.49 -4.59 -18.19
C ILE A 151 -5.68 -5.01 -16.96
N MET A 152 -6.35 -5.33 -15.85
CA MET A 152 -5.72 -5.44 -14.54
C MET A 152 -5.51 -6.89 -14.07
N GLN A 153 -5.95 -7.90 -14.85
CA GLN A 153 -5.78 -9.31 -14.52
C GLN A 153 -5.04 -10.06 -15.64
N PRO A 154 -3.77 -9.72 -15.91
CA PRO A 154 -2.98 -10.52 -16.83
C PRO A 154 -2.78 -11.94 -16.27
N PRO A 155 -2.48 -12.95 -17.13
CA PRO A 155 -2.08 -14.26 -16.68
C PRO A 155 -0.96 -14.19 -15.65
N LEU A 156 -1.08 -14.97 -14.57
CA LEU A 156 -0.04 -15.01 -13.54
C LEU A 156 1.13 -15.86 -14.05
N PRO A 157 2.38 -15.41 -13.86
CA PRO A 157 3.55 -16.12 -14.32
C PRO A 157 3.78 -17.41 -13.52
N ARG A 158 4.38 -18.40 -14.18
CA ARG A 158 5.03 -19.57 -13.59
C ARG A 158 6.50 -19.52 -13.95
N PHE A 159 7.36 -19.76 -13.00
CA PHE A 159 8.81 -19.68 -13.16
C PHE A 159 9.43 -21.07 -13.01
N ALA A 160 10.36 -21.44 -13.86
CA ALA A 160 11.12 -22.69 -13.73
C ALA A 160 12.01 -22.71 -12.48
N GLY A 161 12.38 -21.53 -11.97
CA GLY A 161 13.17 -21.35 -10.75
C GLY A 161 13.27 -19.90 -10.30
N PHE A 162 13.99 -19.69 -9.20
CA PHE A 162 14.11 -18.36 -8.60
C PHE A 162 14.83 -17.36 -9.52
N GLU A 163 15.82 -17.80 -10.29
CA GLU A 163 16.54 -16.96 -11.23
C GLU A 163 15.64 -16.38 -12.32
N GLU A 164 14.63 -17.15 -12.77
CA GLU A 164 13.66 -16.66 -13.75
C GLU A 164 12.71 -15.62 -13.13
N ALA A 165 12.27 -15.81 -11.87
CA ALA A 165 11.49 -14.82 -11.14
C ALA A 165 12.28 -13.52 -10.91
N VAL A 166 13.57 -13.62 -10.62
CA VAL A 166 14.48 -12.48 -10.53
C VAL A 166 14.62 -11.79 -11.89
N ALA A 167 14.81 -12.56 -12.97
CA ALA A 167 14.93 -12.01 -14.32
C ALA A 167 13.68 -11.27 -14.79
N GLU A 168 12.49 -11.80 -14.44
CA GLU A 168 11.20 -11.11 -14.68
C GLU A 168 11.14 -9.80 -13.91
N SER A 169 11.51 -9.82 -12.63
CA SER A 169 11.50 -8.64 -11.77
C SER A 169 12.51 -7.58 -12.25
N LYS A 170 13.69 -7.99 -12.73
CA LYS A 170 14.68 -7.08 -13.37
C LYS A 170 14.09 -6.35 -14.58
N ARG A 171 13.26 -7.03 -15.39
CA ARG A 171 12.59 -6.38 -16.53
C ARG A 171 11.50 -5.41 -16.06
N ASN A 172 10.71 -5.81 -15.08
CA ASN A 172 9.58 -4.99 -14.59
C ASN A 172 10.05 -3.73 -13.85
N PHE A 173 11.16 -3.81 -13.13
CA PHE A 173 11.75 -2.69 -12.38
C PHE A 173 13.01 -2.15 -13.03
N ALA A 174 13.10 -2.22 -14.36
CA ALA A 174 14.26 -1.69 -15.09
C ALA A 174 14.56 -0.23 -14.72
N GLY A 175 15.81 0.04 -14.35
CA GLY A 175 16.25 1.36 -13.85
C GLY A 175 16.11 1.55 -12.34
N ALA A 176 15.34 0.71 -11.65
CA ALA A 176 15.28 0.66 -10.19
C ALA A 176 15.82 -0.64 -9.60
N TRP A 177 16.20 -1.61 -10.43
CA TRP A 177 16.67 -2.89 -9.93
C TRP A 177 18.01 -2.76 -9.16
N GLY A 178 18.11 -3.51 -8.08
CA GLY A 178 19.30 -3.84 -7.32
C GLY A 178 19.10 -5.16 -6.62
N ASP A 179 20.18 -5.86 -6.23
CA ASP A 179 20.12 -7.17 -5.61
C ASP A 179 19.45 -7.10 -4.21
N ASP A 180 19.34 -5.92 -3.63
CA ASP A 180 18.56 -5.63 -2.44
C ASP A 180 17.05 -5.88 -2.60
N LEU A 181 16.55 -6.00 -3.85
CA LEU A 181 15.17 -6.40 -4.16
C LEU A 181 14.95 -7.93 -4.23
N GLU A 182 15.99 -8.77 -4.16
CA GLU A 182 15.79 -10.23 -4.15
C GLU A 182 14.93 -10.73 -2.99
N PRO A 183 15.04 -10.23 -1.75
CA PRO A 183 14.11 -10.59 -0.68
C PRO A 183 12.64 -10.31 -0.98
N PHE A 184 12.36 -9.20 -1.68
CA PHE A 184 11.02 -8.89 -2.18
C PHE A 184 10.53 -9.94 -3.19
N VAL A 185 11.38 -10.31 -4.16
CA VAL A 185 11.06 -11.36 -5.15
C VAL A 185 10.81 -12.71 -4.47
N ARG A 186 11.64 -13.07 -3.49
CA ARG A 186 11.53 -14.33 -2.75
C ARG A 186 10.22 -14.43 -1.98
N ALA A 187 9.77 -13.33 -1.36
CA ALA A 187 8.49 -13.29 -0.63
C ALA A 187 7.25 -13.30 -1.55
N ARG A 188 7.42 -13.11 -2.87
CA ARG A 188 6.32 -13.17 -3.85
C ARG A 188 6.01 -14.56 -4.36
N VAL A 189 6.92 -15.52 -4.22
CA VAL A 189 6.82 -16.81 -4.89
C VAL A 189 6.82 -17.98 -3.92
N VAL A 190 6.10 -19.05 -4.29
CA VAL A 190 6.04 -20.31 -3.57
C VAL A 190 6.17 -21.48 -4.53
N PRO A 191 6.68 -22.65 -4.09
CA PRO A 191 6.73 -23.85 -4.90
C PRO A 191 5.33 -24.36 -5.25
N ASP A 192 5.14 -24.76 -6.52
CA ASP A 192 3.94 -25.41 -7.00
C ASP A 192 4.27 -26.34 -8.18
N ALA A 193 4.07 -27.65 -8.01
CA ALA A 193 4.25 -28.68 -9.04
C ALA A 193 5.55 -28.53 -9.87
N GLY A 194 6.69 -28.38 -9.19
CA GLY A 194 8.01 -28.29 -9.83
C GLY A 194 8.34 -26.92 -10.44
N ALA A 195 7.52 -25.93 -10.22
CA ALA A 195 7.74 -24.52 -10.59
C ALA A 195 7.62 -23.61 -9.39
N LEU A 196 7.91 -22.32 -9.56
CA LEU A 196 7.53 -21.26 -8.63
C LEU A 196 6.35 -20.48 -9.20
N VAL A 197 5.38 -20.19 -8.36
CA VAL A 197 4.20 -19.38 -8.70
C VAL A 197 4.08 -18.22 -7.70
N LEU A 198 3.32 -17.18 -8.06
CA LEU A 198 3.04 -16.11 -7.11
C LEU A 198 2.23 -16.63 -5.92
N THR A 199 2.47 -16.10 -4.74
CA THR A 199 1.64 -16.35 -3.54
C THR A 199 0.17 -16.03 -3.81
N LEU A 200 -0.10 -14.97 -4.58
CA LEU A 200 -1.42 -14.55 -4.97
C LEU A 200 -1.95 -15.39 -6.15
N THR A 201 -3.02 -16.16 -5.94
CA THR A 201 -3.66 -16.96 -7.01
C THR A 201 -4.63 -16.13 -7.85
N ALA A 202 -4.92 -16.56 -9.07
CA ALA A 202 -5.80 -15.84 -9.98
C ALA A 202 -7.22 -15.58 -9.42
N PRO A 203 -7.91 -16.54 -8.77
CA PRO A 203 -9.22 -16.29 -8.16
C PRO A 203 -9.17 -15.26 -7.03
N VAL A 204 -8.14 -15.32 -6.17
CA VAL A 204 -7.96 -14.36 -5.06
C VAL A 204 -7.64 -12.97 -5.62
N ARG A 205 -6.77 -12.91 -6.63
CA ARG A 205 -6.47 -11.63 -7.30
C ARG A 205 -7.72 -10.99 -7.89
N LEU A 206 -8.61 -11.80 -8.50
CA LEU A 206 -9.88 -11.32 -9.04
C LEU A 206 -10.80 -10.75 -7.96
N ALA A 207 -10.90 -11.42 -6.81
CA ALA A 207 -11.69 -10.94 -5.68
C ALA A 207 -11.17 -9.61 -5.13
N LEU A 208 -9.85 -9.48 -4.96
CA LEU A 208 -9.21 -8.23 -4.52
C LEU A 208 -9.37 -7.10 -5.55
N LEU A 209 -9.27 -7.42 -6.85
CA LEU A 209 -9.51 -6.47 -7.93
C LEU A 209 -10.97 -5.97 -7.93
N ARG A 210 -11.92 -6.84 -7.56
CA ARG A 210 -13.33 -6.46 -7.44
C ARG A 210 -13.51 -5.39 -6.36
N GLY A 211 -12.85 -5.53 -5.20
CA GLY A 211 -12.86 -4.52 -4.15
C GLY A 211 -12.28 -3.18 -4.61
N LEU A 212 -11.18 -3.19 -5.37
CA LEU A 212 -10.62 -1.99 -5.97
C LEU A 212 -11.60 -1.31 -6.94
N TYR A 213 -12.25 -2.11 -7.80
CA TYR A 213 -13.20 -1.62 -8.80
C TYR A 213 -14.44 -0.99 -8.17
N GLU A 214 -14.92 -1.57 -7.05
CA GLU A 214 -16.10 -1.10 -6.31
C GLU A 214 -15.80 0.05 -5.34
N SER A 215 -14.54 0.31 -5.02
CA SER A 215 -14.14 1.44 -4.19
C SER A 215 -14.55 2.77 -4.83
N GLN A 216 -14.96 3.71 -3.97
CA GLN A 216 -15.44 5.02 -4.38
C GLN A 216 -14.58 6.15 -3.77
N PRO A 217 -13.37 6.39 -4.27
CA PRO A 217 -12.47 7.43 -3.77
C PRO A 217 -13.14 8.81 -3.69
N ASP A 218 -14.00 9.14 -4.65
CA ASP A 218 -14.73 10.42 -4.67
C ASP A 218 -15.58 10.67 -3.40
N LEU A 219 -16.06 9.61 -2.75
CA LEU A 219 -16.81 9.69 -1.49
C LEU A 219 -15.92 9.65 -0.26
N LEU A 220 -14.69 9.16 -0.38
CA LEU A 220 -13.75 9.00 0.73
C LEU A 220 -12.88 10.24 0.92
N TRP A 221 -12.39 10.84 -0.16
CA TRP A 221 -11.52 12.01 -0.10
C TRP A 221 -12.04 13.17 0.75
N PRO A 222 -13.34 13.54 0.71
CA PRO A 222 -13.89 14.59 1.58
C PRO A 222 -13.80 14.27 3.08
N ASN A 223 -13.70 12.99 3.44
CA ASN A 223 -13.60 12.54 4.84
C ASN A 223 -12.14 12.49 5.35
N VAL A 224 -11.16 12.69 4.48
CA VAL A 224 -9.75 12.77 4.88
C VAL A 224 -9.50 14.13 5.53
N THR A 225 -9.62 14.18 6.84
CA THR A 225 -9.47 15.40 7.65
C THR A 225 -8.06 15.59 8.22
N VAL A 226 -7.19 14.61 8.03
CA VAL A 226 -5.78 14.65 8.43
C VAL A 226 -4.90 15.18 7.28
N PRO A 227 -3.69 15.68 7.56
CA PRO A 227 -2.71 16.03 6.52
C PRO A 227 -2.54 14.88 5.52
N ALA A 228 -2.62 15.18 4.23
CA ALA A 228 -2.59 14.16 3.19
C ALA A 228 -1.85 14.61 1.94
N ALA A 229 -1.09 13.69 1.33
CA ALA A 229 -0.45 13.86 0.04
C ALA A 229 -0.78 12.73 -0.92
N ALA A 230 -1.11 13.06 -2.18
CA ALA A 230 -1.22 12.14 -3.30
C ALA A 230 0.03 12.27 -4.17
N LEU A 231 0.88 11.24 -4.15
CA LEU A 231 2.11 11.14 -4.93
C LEU A 231 1.81 10.37 -6.21
N LEU A 232 1.95 11.00 -7.36
CA LEU A 232 1.54 10.46 -8.65
C LEU A 232 2.71 10.35 -9.61
N ALA A 233 2.78 9.25 -10.35
CA ALA A 233 3.84 8.98 -11.32
C ALA A 233 3.54 9.60 -12.70
N LEU A 234 4.47 10.36 -13.24
CA LEU A 234 4.36 10.95 -14.58
C LEU A 234 4.39 9.92 -15.71
N ARG A 235 5.02 8.76 -15.47
CA ARG A 235 5.20 7.69 -16.48
C ARG A 235 4.39 6.43 -16.14
N SER A 236 3.36 6.54 -15.28
CA SER A 236 2.45 5.41 -15.05
C SER A 236 1.48 5.21 -16.21
N PHE A 237 0.97 3.98 -16.35
CA PHE A 237 -0.05 3.65 -17.34
C PHE A 237 -1.32 4.49 -17.16
N ALA A 238 -1.71 4.78 -15.93
CA ALA A 238 -2.90 5.57 -15.63
C ALA A 238 -2.83 6.98 -16.24
N ARG A 239 -1.65 7.62 -16.22
CA ARG A 239 -1.47 8.95 -16.78
C ARG A 239 -1.58 8.98 -18.31
N THR A 240 -1.05 7.99 -19.02
CA THR A 240 -1.13 7.91 -20.48
C THR A 240 -2.55 7.76 -21.00
N SER A 241 -3.50 7.37 -20.14
CA SER A 241 -4.92 7.15 -20.46
C SER A 241 -5.83 8.37 -20.23
N ARG A 242 -5.31 9.55 -19.92
CA ARG A 242 -6.06 10.80 -19.61
C ARG A 242 -6.94 10.75 -18.35
N PHE A 243 -7.05 9.60 -17.70
CA PHE A 243 -7.93 9.43 -16.52
C PHE A 243 -7.36 10.09 -15.28
N THR A 244 -6.02 10.11 -15.15
CA THR A 244 -5.37 10.68 -13.97
C THR A 244 -5.60 12.20 -13.89
N ASP A 245 -5.51 12.92 -15.00
CA ASP A 245 -5.69 14.38 -14.98
C ASP A 245 -7.13 14.78 -14.60
N ALA A 246 -8.14 14.07 -15.10
CA ALA A 246 -9.53 14.27 -14.72
C ALA A 246 -9.76 13.95 -13.23
N GLY A 247 -9.20 12.83 -12.74
CA GLY A 247 -9.27 12.44 -11.34
C GLY A 247 -8.58 13.43 -10.41
N VAL A 248 -7.41 13.95 -10.80
CA VAL A 248 -6.69 14.98 -10.02
C VAL A 248 -7.46 16.29 -9.97
N ASN A 249 -8.07 16.73 -11.09
CA ASN A 249 -8.91 17.91 -11.08
C ASN A 249 -10.11 17.71 -10.14
N ARG A 250 -10.75 16.55 -10.21
CA ARG A 250 -11.83 16.21 -9.29
C ARG A 250 -11.38 16.16 -7.83
N LEU A 251 -10.22 15.55 -7.54
CA LEU A 251 -9.64 15.53 -6.20
C LEU A 251 -9.45 16.96 -5.64
N ARG A 252 -8.91 17.87 -6.45
CA ARG A 252 -8.71 19.28 -6.06
C ARG A 252 -10.02 20.01 -5.75
N GLU A 253 -11.11 19.63 -6.40
CA GLU A 253 -12.44 20.19 -6.13
C GLU A 253 -13.03 19.69 -4.80
N ILE A 254 -12.95 18.37 -4.54
CA ILE A 254 -13.64 17.72 -3.42
C ILE A 254 -12.81 17.63 -2.15
N ALA A 255 -11.48 17.71 -2.27
CA ALA A 255 -10.52 17.63 -1.16
C ALA A 255 -9.31 18.55 -1.41
N PRO A 256 -9.51 19.90 -1.45
CA PRO A 256 -8.46 20.86 -1.78
C PRO A 256 -7.31 20.87 -0.78
N GLN A 257 -7.50 20.31 0.43
CA GLN A 257 -6.48 20.15 1.46
C GLN A 257 -5.46 19.04 1.15
N VAL A 258 -5.72 18.16 0.18
CA VAL A 258 -4.79 17.11 -0.22
C VAL A 258 -3.73 17.67 -1.15
N GLU A 259 -2.46 17.54 -0.76
CA GLU A 259 -1.34 17.95 -1.61
C GLU A 259 -1.15 16.96 -2.75
N VAL A 260 -1.10 17.44 -4.00
CA VAL A 260 -0.82 16.59 -5.16
C VAL A 260 0.60 16.84 -5.64
N LYS A 261 1.42 15.79 -5.66
CA LYS A 261 2.83 15.86 -6.07
C LYS A 261 3.13 14.86 -7.20
N TRP A 262 3.92 15.30 -8.17
CA TRP A 262 4.25 14.50 -9.35
C TRP A 262 5.72 14.08 -9.32
N PHE A 263 5.95 12.80 -9.60
CA PHE A 263 7.27 12.21 -9.69
C PHE A 263 7.56 11.74 -11.11
N ASP A 264 8.70 12.11 -11.68
CA ASP A 264 9.12 11.62 -13.01
C ASP A 264 9.67 10.20 -12.91
N THR A 265 8.80 9.27 -12.57
CA THR A 265 9.05 7.84 -12.42
C THR A 265 7.96 7.03 -13.09
N PRO A 266 8.21 5.73 -13.36
CA PRO A 266 7.14 4.76 -13.55
C PRO A 266 6.28 4.59 -12.27
N HIS A 267 5.29 3.71 -12.34
CA HIS A 267 4.31 3.41 -11.28
C HIS A 267 4.92 3.15 -9.89
N ASP A 268 6.05 2.48 -9.82
CA ASP A 268 6.69 2.07 -8.56
C ASP A 268 7.56 3.18 -7.94
N ILE A 269 6.98 4.37 -7.69
CA ILE A 269 7.68 5.56 -7.18
C ILE A 269 8.64 5.22 -6.02
N PRO A 270 8.24 4.43 -4.98
CA PRO A 270 9.10 4.10 -3.85
C PRO A 270 10.39 3.36 -4.21
N LEU A 271 10.39 2.60 -5.30
CA LEU A 271 11.59 1.88 -5.76
C LEU A 271 12.55 2.78 -6.54
N TYR A 272 12.01 3.76 -7.28
CA TYR A 272 12.80 4.66 -8.13
C TYR A 272 13.35 5.87 -7.36
N THR A 273 12.59 6.38 -6.41
CA THR A 273 12.98 7.57 -5.62
C THR A 273 12.62 7.43 -4.14
N PRO A 274 13.19 6.45 -3.43
CA PRO A 274 12.85 6.21 -2.01
C PRO A 274 13.13 7.42 -1.12
N ALA A 275 14.16 8.22 -1.43
CA ALA A 275 14.46 9.44 -0.68
C ALA A 275 13.39 10.53 -0.88
N GLY A 276 12.89 10.70 -2.11
CA GLY A 276 11.81 11.64 -2.40
C GLY A 276 10.51 11.26 -1.67
N VAL A 277 10.16 9.96 -1.69
CA VAL A 277 8.99 9.46 -0.96
C VAL A 277 9.17 9.61 0.55
N ALA A 278 10.36 9.34 1.11
CA ALA A 278 10.65 9.53 2.52
C ALA A 278 10.48 10.99 2.95
N ALA A 279 10.91 11.94 2.12
CA ALA A 279 10.73 13.38 2.39
C ALA A 279 9.24 13.75 2.50
N GLU A 280 8.36 13.13 1.69
CA GLU A 280 6.92 13.36 1.78
C GLU A 280 6.31 12.76 3.05
N PHE A 281 6.74 11.58 3.49
CA PHE A 281 6.34 11.04 4.79
C PHE A 281 6.74 11.94 5.94
N GLU A 282 7.97 12.45 5.94
CA GLU A 282 8.45 13.38 6.97
C GLU A 282 7.70 14.72 6.92
N HIS A 283 7.37 15.22 5.73
CA HIS A 283 6.56 16.43 5.56
C HIS A 283 5.15 16.25 6.18
N ILE A 284 4.44 15.19 5.83
CA ILE A 284 3.10 14.90 6.38
C ILE A 284 3.17 14.66 7.89
N ALA A 285 4.21 14.00 8.40
CA ALA A 285 4.41 13.81 9.83
C ALA A 285 4.60 15.15 10.56
N GLY A 286 5.39 16.06 10.00
CA GLY A 286 5.57 17.40 10.56
C GLY A 286 4.28 18.22 10.63
N LEU A 287 3.41 18.11 9.60
CA LEU A 287 2.08 18.73 9.63
C LEU A 287 1.18 18.10 10.70
N ALA A 288 1.19 16.79 10.85
CA ALA A 288 0.43 16.06 11.87
C ALA A 288 0.87 16.43 13.29
N GLU A 289 2.17 16.54 13.55
CA GLU A 289 2.72 16.99 14.83
C GLU A 289 2.30 18.42 15.17
N SER A 290 2.25 19.29 14.17
CA SER A 290 1.85 20.68 14.34
C SER A 290 0.36 20.81 14.69
N ALA A 291 -0.50 20.03 14.03
CA ALA A 291 -1.93 19.98 14.32
C ALA A 291 -2.19 19.50 15.77
N ASN A 292 -1.54 18.42 16.19
CA ASN A 292 -1.69 17.87 17.54
C ASN A 292 -1.25 18.87 18.64
N ARG A 293 -0.18 19.68 18.41
CA ARG A 293 0.25 20.71 19.36
C ARG A 293 -0.79 21.83 19.50
N SER A 294 -1.44 22.22 18.41
CA SER A 294 -2.47 23.27 18.42
C SER A 294 -3.72 22.84 19.21
N GLU A 295 -4.13 21.58 19.10
CA GLU A 295 -5.25 21.02 19.87
C GLU A 295 -4.95 20.97 21.39
N THR A 296 -3.72 20.62 21.77
CA THR A 296 -3.30 20.52 23.19
C THR A 296 -3.18 21.89 23.86
N THR A 297 -2.94 22.96 23.11
CA THR A 297 -2.83 24.34 23.66
C THR A 297 -4.18 25.06 23.71
N ALA A 298 -5.22 24.56 23.08
CA ALA A 298 -6.56 25.14 23.02
C ALA A 298 -7.56 24.54 24.04
N GLY A 299 -7.18 23.46 24.73
CA GLY A 299 -7.98 22.78 25.77
C GLY A 299 -7.34 22.98 27.15
#